data_acc17a05492dc2c8e2d1543b7ea771e9
#
_entry.id   acc17a05492dc2c8e2d1543b7ea771e9
#
_cell.length_a   1.000
_cell.length_b   1.000
_cell.length_c   1.000
_cell.angle_alpha   90.00
_cell.angle_beta   90.00
_cell.angle_gamma   90.00
#
_symmetry.space_group_name_H-M   'P 1'
#
loop_
_entity.id
_entity.type
_entity.pdbx_description
1 polymer ?
#
loop_
_entity_poly.entity_id
_entity_poly.type
_entity_poly.pdbx_seq_one_letter_code
_entity_poly.pdbx_strand_id
1 'polypeptide(L)'
;MLLSPVPKKVIMISNILKSTIITSFGYIMIQLLSIFIYDLPFHLLGSLVSYIFFILLNAILLLIASAVYSLFQNMKNALIFSIVLFQVVMFTGDFALPIQMMPKFIQIIAHFNPLYHMNHLFIDIWNRQFDFHIDSFLSIGYILFLLIISYFIIQIRKKTV
;
A
#
# COMPACT_ATOMS: atom_id res chain seq x y z
N MET A 1 6.60 -13.25 36.00
CA MET A 1 6.71 -13.63 34.58
C MET A 1 7.64 -12.64 33.89
N LEU A 2 8.86 -13.05 33.60
CA LEU A 2 9.83 -12.25 32.85
C LEU A 2 9.36 -12.25 31.39
N LEU A 3 8.71 -11.18 30.97
CA LEU A 3 8.42 -10.91 29.56
C LEU A 3 9.77 -10.70 28.88
N SER A 4 10.27 -11.71 28.16
CA SER A 4 11.44 -11.53 27.31
C SER A 4 11.17 -10.42 26.31
N PRO A 5 12.02 -9.40 26.20
CA PRO A 5 11.79 -8.29 25.28
C PRO A 5 11.88 -8.81 23.84
N VAL A 6 10.73 -8.96 23.20
CA VAL A 6 10.67 -9.35 21.80
C VAL A 6 11.27 -8.20 20.96
N PRO A 7 12.28 -8.47 20.14
CA PRO A 7 12.91 -7.42 19.34
C PRO A 7 11.91 -6.77 18.40
N LYS A 8 11.92 -5.42 18.32
CA LYS A 8 11.00 -4.63 17.50
C LYS A 8 10.91 -5.11 16.03
N LYS A 9 12.01 -5.67 15.50
CA LYS A 9 12.05 -6.27 14.16
C LYS A 9 11.10 -7.45 14.02
N VAL A 10 11.00 -8.32 15.03
CA VAL A 10 10.13 -9.50 15.00
C VAL A 10 8.67 -9.08 15.01
N ILE A 11 8.32 -8.06 15.79
CA ILE A 11 6.96 -7.50 15.82
C ILE A 11 6.58 -6.93 14.45
N MET A 12 7.49 -6.18 13.82
CA MET A 12 7.25 -5.58 12.50
C MET A 12 7.06 -6.66 11.42
N ILE A 13 7.94 -7.67 11.38
CA ILE A 13 7.83 -8.80 10.43
C ILE A 13 6.52 -9.57 10.67
N SER A 14 6.17 -9.83 11.93
CA SER A 14 4.92 -10.51 12.29
C SER A 14 3.68 -9.74 11.81
N ASN A 15 3.69 -8.41 11.93
CA ASN A 15 2.59 -7.57 11.45
C ASN A 15 2.48 -7.58 9.92
N ILE A 16 3.61 -7.53 9.22
CA ILE A 16 3.64 -7.64 7.75
C ILE A 16 3.09 -9.00 7.32
N LEU A 17 3.54 -10.09 7.95
CA LEU A 17 3.06 -11.44 7.63
C LEU A 17 1.56 -11.60 7.89
N LYS A 18 1.07 -11.16 9.05
CA LYS A 18 -0.37 -11.19 9.37
C LYS A 18 -1.20 -10.41 8.36
N SER A 19 -0.79 -9.19 8.04
CA SER A 19 -1.47 -8.36 7.06
C SER A 19 -1.46 -9.03 5.68
N THR A 20 -0.32 -9.56 5.24
CA THR A 20 -0.19 -10.25 3.96
C THR A 20 -1.12 -11.46 3.87
N ILE A 21 -1.22 -12.27 4.93
CA ILE A 21 -2.13 -13.43 4.95
C ILE A 21 -3.59 -12.98 4.82
N ILE A 22 -4.00 -11.97 5.59
CA ILE A 22 -5.38 -11.47 5.56
C ILE A 22 -5.72 -10.86 4.20
N THR A 23 -4.84 -10.04 3.66
CA THR A 23 -5.05 -9.39 2.36
C THR A 23 -4.98 -10.39 1.20
N SER A 24 -4.18 -11.44 1.31
CA SER A 24 -4.13 -12.54 0.32
C SER A 24 -5.46 -13.27 0.23
N PHE A 25 -6.12 -13.49 1.35
CA PHE A 25 -7.46 -14.09 1.33
C PHE A 25 -8.45 -13.21 0.55
N GLY A 26 -8.44 -11.90 0.78
CA GLY A 26 -9.26 -10.94 0.02
C GLY A 26 -8.93 -10.96 -1.48
N TYR A 27 -7.64 -11.00 -1.84
CA TYR A 27 -7.21 -11.09 -3.23
C TYR A 27 -7.75 -12.36 -3.92
N ILE A 28 -7.61 -13.52 -3.27
CA ILE A 28 -8.11 -14.80 -3.79
C ILE A 28 -9.64 -14.75 -3.98
N MET A 29 -10.37 -14.17 -3.03
CA MET A 29 -11.83 -14.02 -3.14
C MET A 29 -12.22 -13.15 -4.33
N ILE A 30 -11.55 -12.02 -4.55
CA ILE A 30 -11.80 -11.15 -5.71
C ILE A 30 -11.48 -11.89 -7.02
N GLN A 31 -10.40 -12.67 -7.07
CA GLN A 31 -10.05 -13.49 -8.22
C GLN A 31 -11.15 -14.51 -8.55
N LEU A 32 -11.64 -15.22 -7.53
CA LEU A 32 -12.72 -16.20 -7.72
C LEU A 32 -14.02 -15.52 -8.20
N LEU A 33 -14.39 -14.39 -7.61
CA LEU A 33 -15.56 -13.62 -8.06
C LEU A 33 -15.40 -13.15 -9.51
N SER A 34 -14.21 -12.72 -9.91
CA SER A 34 -13.92 -12.28 -11.29
C SER A 34 -14.15 -13.41 -12.30
N ILE A 35 -13.75 -14.63 -11.95
CA ILE A 35 -13.92 -15.78 -12.82
C ILE A 35 -15.40 -16.25 -12.85
N PHE A 36 -16.04 -16.41 -11.67
CA PHE A 36 -17.34 -17.03 -11.59
C PHE A 36 -18.52 -16.09 -11.87
N ILE A 37 -18.37 -14.79 -11.62
CA ILE A 37 -19.47 -13.82 -11.79
C ILE A 37 -19.31 -13.01 -13.08
N TYR A 38 -18.06 -12.67 -13.43
CA TYR A 38 -17.78 -11.78 -14.59
C TYR A 38 -17.24 -12.56 -15.80
N ASP A 39 -17.14 -13.89 -15.74
CA ASP A 39 -16.62 -14.75 -16.83
C ASP A 39 -15.28 -14.26 -17.40
N LEU A 40 -14.44 -13.63 -16.56
CA LEU A 40 -13.14 -13.13 -17.01
C LEU A 40 -12.19 -14.31 -17.29
N PRO A 41 -11.43 -14.27 -18.39
CA PRO A 41 -10.52 -15.36 -18.75
C PRO A 41 -9.41 -15.52 -17.69
N PHE A 42 -9.35 -16.69 -17.08
CA PHE A 42 -8.30 -16.98 -16.10
C PHE A 42 -6.97 -17.29 -16.80
N HIS A 43 -5.96 -16.50 -16.51
CA HIS A 43 -4.60 -16.73 -16.96
C HIS A 43 -3.67 -16.95 -15.77
N LEU A 44 -3.29 -18.19 -15.53
CA LEU A 44 -2.48 -18.57 -14.36
C LEU A 44 -1.23 -17.70 -14.19
N LEU A 45 -0.47 -17.50 -15.25
CA LEU A 45 0.77 -16.72 -15.21
C LEU A 45 0.51 -15.24 -14.89
N GLY A 46 -0.53 -14.64 -15.48
CA GLY A 46 -0.93 -13.27 -15.18
C GLY A 46 -1.40 -13.10 -13.73
N SER A 47 -2.16 -14.06 -13.23
CA SER A 47 -2.63 -14.06 -11.83
C SER A 47 -1.49 -14.23 -10.84
N LEU A 48 -0.49 -15.04 -11.12
CA LEU A 48 0.70 -15.20 -10.28
C LEU A 48 1.55 -13.92 -10.25
N VAL A 49 1.78 -13.29 -11.40
CA VAL A 49 2.55 -12.03 -11.47
C VAL A 49 1.84 -10.91 -10.71
N SER A 50 0.54 -10.72 -10.93
CA SER A 50 -0.22 -9.71 -10.20
C SER A 50 -0.31 -10.00 -8.70
N TYR A 51 -0.36 -11.27 -8.28
CA TYR A 51 -0.32 -11.64 -6.87
C TYR A 51 1.01 -11.30 -6.19
N ILE A 52 2.14 -11.63 -6.84
CA ILE A 52 3.48 -11.27 -6.33
C ILE A 52 3.61 -9.75 -6.19
N PHE A 53 3.15 -9.01 -7.20
CA PHE A 53 3.17 -7.57 -7.18
C PHE A 53 2.26 -6.99 -6.08
N PHE A 54 1.08 -7.55 -5.88
CA PHE A 54 0.17 -7.20 -4.80
C PHE A 54 0.82 -7.36 -3.41
N ILE A 55 1.50 -8.49 -3.16
CA ILE A 55 2.22 -8.73 -1.90
C ILE A 55 3.32 -7.67 -1.71
N LEU A 56 4.07 -7.37 -2.76
CA LEU A 56 5.15 -6.38 -2.73
C LEU A 56 4.61 -4.99 -2.41
N LEU A 57 3.55 -4.54 -3.07
CA LEU A 57 2.91 -3.25 -2.80
C LEU A 57 2.35 -3.17 -1.39
N ASN A 58 1.72 -4.24 -0.89
CA ASN A 58 1.21 -4.32 0.47
C ASN A 58 2.35 -4.19 1.50
N ALA A 59 3.47 -4.87 1.29
CA ALA A 59 4.64 -4.76 2.16
C ALA A 59 5.22 -3.33 2.17
N ILE A 60 5.32 -2.69 1.01
CA ILE A 60 5.78 -1.30 0.88
C ILE A 60 4.84 -0.35 1.63
N LEU A 61 3.54 -0.48 1.46
CA LEU A 61 2.55 0.35 2.12
C LEU A 61 2.64 0.22 3.65
N LEU A 62 2.82 -1.00 4.15
CA LEU A 62 3.00 -1.25 5.59
C LEU A 62 4.29 -0.63 6.15
N LEU A 63 5.37 -0.62 5.35
CA LEU A 63 6.61 0.07 5.73
C LEU A 63 6.40 1.58 5.82
N ILE A 64 5.74 2.19 4.83
CA ILE A 64 5.40 3.61 4.84
C ILE A 64 4.50 3.93 6.05
N ALA A 65 3.45 3.14 6.27
CA ALA A 65 2.57 3.29 7.42
C ALA A 65 3.32 3.19 8.75
N SER A 66 4.22 2.22 8.90
CA SER A 66 5.03 2.06 10.13
C SER A 66 5.94 3.25 10.39
N ALA A 67 6.49 3.87 9.33
CA ALA A 67 7.28 5.09 9.45
C ALA A 67 6.42 6.26 9.94
N VAL A 68 5.24 6.47 9.37
CA VAL A 68 4.29 7.51 9.78
C VAL A 68 3.87 7.31 11.24
N TYR A 69 3.49 6.08 11.63
CA TYR A 69 3.14 5.78 13.02
C TYR A 69 4.28 6.02 14.00
N SER A 70 5.52 5.79 13.60
CA SER A 70 6.69 6.05 14.46
C SER A 70 6.86 7.52 14.85
N LEU A 71 6.23 8.46 14.13
CA LEU A 71 6.28 9.89 14.44
C LEU A 71 5.42 10.27 15.66
N PHE A 72 4.42 9.45 16.01
CA PHE A 72 3.53 9.71 17.11
C PHE A 72 4.06 9.14 18.42
N GLN A 73 4.03 9.94 19.49
CA GLN A 73 4.38 9.51 20.84
C GLN A 73 3.15 9.00 21.61
N ASN A 74 1.96 9.45 21.24
CA ASN A 74 0.72 9.12 21.91
C ASN A 74 -0.18 8.27 20.99
N MET A 75 -0.58 7.09 21.48
CA MET A 75 -1.44 6.16 20.78
C MET A 75 -2.81 6.74 20.38
N LYS A 76 -3.40 7.62 21.22
CA LYS A 76 -4.67 8.26 20.88
C LYS A 76 -4.55 9.16 19.66
N ASN A 77 -3.50 9.97 19.60
CA ASN A 77 -3.25 10.87 18.47
C ASN A 77 -2.94 10.07 17.19
N ALA A 78 -2.18 8.99 17.31
CA ALA A 78 -1.92 8.08 16.20
C ALA A 78 -3.21 7.45 15.64
N LEU A 79 -4.14 7.05 16.52
CA LEU A 79 -5.42 6.46 16.10
C LEU A 79 -6.31 7.48 15.38
N ILE A 80 -6.47 8.69 15.94
CA ILE A 80 -7.27 9.75 15.31
C ILE A 80 -6.70 10.10 13.94
N PHE A 81 -5.36 10.29 13.88
CA PHE A 81 -4.68 10.59 12.63
C PHE A 81 -4.89 9.49 11.59
N SER A 82 -4.80 8.22 11.99
CA SER A 82 -4.99 7.10 11.04
C SER A 82 -6.40 7.02 10.48
N ILE A 83 -7.43 7.33 11.27
CA ILE A 83 -8.82 7.35 10.77
C ILE A 83 -8.98 8.44 9.71
N VAL A 84 -8.48 9.65 9.98
CA VAL A 84 -8.55 10.77 9.02
C VAL A 84 -7.72 10.45 7.78
N LEU A 85 -6.48 9.98 7.97
CA LEU A 85 -5.60 9.61 6.87
C LEU A 85 -6.21 8.52 5.99
N PHE A 86 -6.82 7.49 6.59
CA PHE A 86 -7.50 6.43 5.86
C PHE A 86 -8.60 6.98 4.94
N GLN A 87 -9.43 7.89 5.45
CA GLN A 87 -10.47 8.51 4.62
C GLN A 87 -9.87 9.30 3.46
N VAL A 88 -8.88 10.16 3.73
CA VAL A 88 -8.21 10.93 2.68
C VAL A 88 -7.60 10.01 1.62
N VAL A 89 -6.87 8.98 2.05
CA VAL A 89 -6.18 8.03 1.19
C VAL A 89 -7.16 7.22 0.35
N MET A 90 -8.31 6.79 0.92
CA MET A 90 -9.34 6.07 0.17
C MET A 90 -10.02 6.93 -0.88
N PHE A 91 -10.34 8.20 -0.57
CA PHE A 91 -10.96 9.10 -1.54
C PHE A 91 -10.00 9.53 -2.66
N THR A 92 -8.72 9.70 -2.34
CA THR A 92 -7.71 10.16 -3.31
C THR A 92 -6.93 9.02 -3.97
N GLY A 93 -7.22 7.77 -3.64
CA GLY A 93 -6.55 6.58 -4.18
C GLY A 93 -7.16 6.02 -5.46
N ASP A 94 -8.14 6.71 -6.06
CA ASP A 94 -8.86 6.26 -7.28
C ASP A 94 -9.69 4.98 -7.07
N PHE A 95 -10.15 4.73 -5.84
CA PHE A 95 -10.96 3.56 -5.51
C PHE A 95 -12.46 3.84 -5.46
N ALA A 96 -12.84 4.98 -4.89
CA ALA A 96 -14.25 5.31 -4.66
C ALA A 96 -14.89 5.94 -5.91
N LEU A 97 -14.17 6.87 -6.55
CA LEU A 97 -14.57 7.56 -7.78
C LEU A 97 -13.33 7.84 -8.61
N PRO A 98 -13.44 7.78 -9.96
CA PRO A 98 -12.33 8.15 -10.84
C PRO A 98 -11.85 9.57 -10.54
N ILE A 99 -10.53 9.71 -10.33
CA ILE A 99 -9.91 11.01 -9.98
C ILE A 99 -10.22 12.11 -11.00
N GLN A 100 -10.37 11.74 -12.27
CA GLN A 100 -10.69 12.68 -13.35
C GLN A 100 -12.05 13.36 -13.17
N MET A 101 -12.98 12.74 -12.44
CA MET A 101 -14.30 13.29 -12.11
C MET A 101 -14.28 14.21 -10.89
N MET A 102 -13.18 14.26 -10.16
CA MET A 102 -13.07 15.05 -8.95
C MET A 102 -12.59 16.48 -9.23
N PRO A 103 -12.87 17.44 -8.33
CA PRO A 103 -12.34 18.80 -8.44
C PRO A 103 -10.81 18.82 -8.53
N LYS A 104 -10.25 19.79 -9.30
CA LYS A 104 -8.80 19.91 -9.53
C LYS A 104 -7.96 19.89 -8.25
N PHE A 105 -8.46 20.47 -7.18
CA PHE A 105 -7.79 20.45 -5.87
C PHE A 105 -7.58 19.01 -5.34
N ILE A 106 -8.58 18.15 -5.46
CA ILE A 106 -8.49 16.76 -5.03
C ILE A 106 -7.55 15.97 -5.94
N GLN A 107 -7.56 16.27 -7.25
CA GLN A 107 -6.62 15.65 -8.20
C GLN A 107 -5.15 15.95 -7.81
N ILE A 108 -4.84 17.18 -7.38
CA ILE A 108 -3.50 17.53 -6.89
C ILE A 108 -3.13 16.71 -5.65
N ILE A 109 -4.05 16.58 -4.69
CA ILE A 109 -3.80 15.78 -3.48
C ILE A 109 -3.59 14.30 -3.83
N ALA A 110 -4.31 13.77 -4.81
CA ALA A 110 -4.17 12.38 -5.26
C ALA A 110 -2.75 12.06 -5.74
N HIS A 111 -2.09 12.97 -6.43
CA HIS A 111 -0.70 12.77 -6.86
C HIS A 111 0.31 12.66 -5.72
N PHE A 112 -0.03 13.10 -4.51
CA PHE A 112 0.77 12.86 -3.30
C PHE A 112 0.38 11.59 -2.56
N ASN A 113 -0.67 10.89 -3.00
CA ASN A 113 -1.12 9.66 -2.36
C ASN A 113 -0.36 8.45 -2.91
N PRO A 114 0.41 7.71 -2.07
CA PRO A 114 1.12 6.52 -2.54
C PRO A 114 0.18 5.43 -3.08
N LEU A 115 -1.04 5.32 -2.52
CA LEU A 115 -2.02 4.34 -3.00
C LEU A 115 -2.53 4.64 -4.41
N TYR A 116 -2.63 5.91 -4.81
CA TYR A 116 -2.97 6.30 -6.17
C TYR A 116 -1.96 5.70 -7.17
N HIS A 117 -0.67 5.92 -6.94
CA HIS A 117 0.38 5.38 -7.80
C HIS A 117 0.45 3.85 -7.78
N MET A 118 0.26 3.25 -6.61
CA MET A 118 0.25 1.79 -6.47
C MET A 118 -0.94 1.16 -7.19
N ASN A 119 -2.12 1.78 -7.11
CA ASN A 119 -3.33 1.31 -7.78
C ASN A 119 -3.17 1.34 -9.31
N HIS A 120 -2.66 2.44 -9.85
CA HIS A 120 -2.41 2.54 -11.30
C HIS A 120 -1.40 1.49 -11.78
N LEU A 121 -0.27 1.33 -11.09
CA LEU A 121 0.71 0.29 -11.43
C LEU A 121 0.11 -1.13 -11.33
N PHE A 122 -0.75 -1.36 -10.33
CA PHE A 122 -1.40 -2.65 -10.19
C PHE A 122 -2.39 -2.92 -11.33
N ILE A 123 -3.18 -1.93 -11.74
CA ILE A 123 -4.13 -2.05 -12.86
C ILE A 123 -3.38 -2.32 -14.17
N ASP A 124 -2.27 -1.63 -14.44
CA ASP A 124 -1.46 -1.83 -15.64
C ASP A 124 -0.91 -3.27 -15.71
N ILE A 125 -0.41 -3.79 -14.58
CA ILE A 125 0.07 -5.18 -14.51
C ILE A 125 -1.08 -6.17 -14.66
N TRP A 126 -2.22 -5.92 -14.02
CA TRP A 126 -3.40 -6.76 -14.11
C TRP A 126 -3.91 -6.88 -15.54
N ASN A 127 -3.98 -5.75 -16.23
CA ASN A 127 -4.44 -5.67 -17.63
C ASN A 127 -3.37 -6.10 -18.65
N ARG A 128 -2.16 -6.46 -18.21
CA ARG A 128 -1.00 -6.73 -19.07
C ARG A 128 -0.63 -5.57 -20.01
N GLN A 129 -1.01 -4.37 -19.66
CA GLN A 129 -0.76 -3.14 -20.39
C GLN A 129 0.40 -2.34 -19.77
N PHE A 130 1.34 -3.05 -19.13
CA PHE A 130 2.52 -2.39 -18.56
C PHE A 130 3.44 -1.95 -19.70
N ASP A 131 3.00 -0.91 -20.38
CA ASP A 131 3.84 -0.14 -21.26
C ASP A 131 4.70 0.77 -20.39
N PHE A 132 6.01 0.78 -20.65
CA PHE A 132 6.96 1.66 -19.93
C PHE A 132 6.74 3.12 -20.31
N HIS A 133 5.55 3.64 -20.01
CA HIS A 133 5.24 5.05 -20.14
C HIS A 133 5.94 5.87 -19.04
N ILE A 134 6.20 7.13 -19.34
CA ILE A 134 6.83 8.08 -18.39
C ILE A 134 6.09 8.09 -17.06
N ASP A 135 4.77 7.99 -17.05
CA ASP A 135 3.92 7.99 -15.86
C ASP A 135 4.15 6.77 -14.96
N SER A 136 4.41 5.59 -15.54
CA SER A 136 4.75 4.39 -14.77
C SER A 136 6.13 4.52 -14.10
N PHE A 137 7.11 5.10 -14.80
CA PHE A 137 8.43 5.39 -14.21
C PHE A 137 8.35 6.43 -13.09
N LEU A 138 7.56 7.48 -13.26
CA LEU A 138 7.33 8.49 -12.22
C LEU A 138 6.68 7.88 -10.99
N SER A 139 5.69 6.99 -11.17
CA SER A 139 5.03 6.29 -10.08
C SER A 139 5.99 5.37 -9.33
N ILE A 140 6.82 4.59 -10.02
CA ILE A 140 7.85 3.75 -9.41
C ILE A 140 8.87 4.62 -8.67
N GLY A 141 9.36 5.70 -9.30
CA GLY A 141 10.29 6.64 -8.68
C GLY A 141 9.74 7.27 -7.40
N TYR A 142 8.47 7.65 -7.41
CA TYR A 142 7.79 8.20 -6.25
C TYR A 142 7.69 7.19 -5.09
N ILE A 143 7.31 5.95 -5.39
CA ILE A 143 7.22 4.87 -4.39
C ILE A 143 8.60 4.57 -3.78
N LEU A 144 9.66 4.50 -4.61
CA LEU A 144 11.03 4.30 -4.13
C LEU A 144 11.50 5.47 -3.25
N PHE A 145 11.18 6.70 -3.63
CA PHE A 145 11.49 7.89 -2.83
C PHE A 145 10.82 7.83 -1.44
N LEU A 146 9.54 7.47 -1.38
CA LEU A 146 8.83 7.29 -0.11
C LEU A 146 9.40 6.16 0.74
N LEU A 147 9.86 5.06 0.13
CA LEU A 147 10.55 3.98 0.83
C LEU A 147 11.85 4.46 1.48
N ILE A 148 12.65 5.22 0.75
CA ILE A 148 13.90 5.77 1.26
C ILE A 148 13.62 6.70 2.45
N ILE A 149 12.68 7.61 2.32
CA ILE A 149 12.27 8.51 3.42
C ILE A 149 11.78 7.70 4.64
N SER A 150 10.94 6.71 4.41
CA SER A 150 10.41 5.85 5.48
C SER A 150 11.52 5.11 6.23
N TYR A 151 12.51 4.61 5.50
CA TYR A 151 13.68 3.97 6.08
C TYR A 151 14.48 4.95 6.97
N PHE A 152 14.74 6.17 6.48
CA PHE A 152 15.45 7.18 7.27
C PHE A 152 14.69 7.58 8.53
N ILE A 153 13.38 7.80 8.46
CA ILE A 153 12.55 8.12 9.62
C ILE A 153 12.67 7.02 10.69
N ILE A 154 12.56 5.76 10.30
CA ILE A 154 12.68 4.61 11.21
C ILE A 154 14.07 4.55 11.84
N GLN A 155 15.14 4.85 11.09
CA GLN A 155 16.51 4.83 11.60
C GLN A 155 16.77 5.97 12.60
N ILE A 156 16.31 7.18 12.31
CA ILE A 156 16.46 8.33 13.22
C ILE A 156 15.77 8.05 14.55
N ARG A 157 14.53 7.53 14.50
CA ARG A 157 13.77 7.19 15.70
C ARG A 157 14.38 6.06 16.53
N LYS A 158 15.14 5.14 15.91
CA LYS A 158 15.87 4.11 16.69
C LYS A 158 17.01 4.67 17.54
N LYS A 159 17.57 5.82 17.14
CA LYS A 159 18.68 6.46 17.89
C LYS A 159 18.19 7.35 19.03
N THR A 160 16.91 7.73 19.04
CA THR A 160 16.33 8.64 20.02
C THR A 160 15.52 7.93 21.14
N VAL A 161 15.41 6.62 21.09
CA VAL A 161 14.81 5.74 22.10
C VAL A 161 15.85 4.75 22.60
#